data_1fb7d66f3299e0855bcdb35702be4fc1
#
_entry.id   1fb7d66f3299e0855bcdb35702be4fc1
#
_cell.length_a   1.000
_cell.length_b   1.000
_cell.length_c   1.000
_cell.angle_alpha   90.00
_cell.angle_beta   90.00
_cell.angle_gamma   90.00
#
_symmetry.space_group_name_H-M   'P 1'
#
loop_
_entity.id
_entity.type
_entity.pdbx_description
1 polymer ?
#
loop_
_entity_poly.entity_id
_entity_poly.type
_entity_poly.pdbx_seq_one_letter_code
_entity_poly.pdbx_strand_id
1 'polypeptide(L)'
;MSGGEHDGGKDAVFGRRSRAGQGARLRVPGAGRRAVLRAAALRRAVPVRNGDRPEYLWERSPSNAVLRRRDNRKWYAAFLTVAADKLGLPRTDVVEIVDLRMRPQELDARADGVKYFRGWHMNKKSWVTALLDGAVPVGELRNLLDESYRLAGEK
;
A
#
# COMPACT_ATOMS: atom_id res chain seq x y z
N MET A 1 -13.22 -11.24 12.88
CA MET A 1 -13.33 -11.00 11.83
C MET A 1 -12.32 -10.38 11.06
N SER A 2 -12.12 -10.73 10.08
CA SER A 2 -11.03 -10.26 9.38
C SER A 2 -11.32 -9.04 8.58
N GLY A 3 -10.42 -8.13 8.58
CA GLY A 3 -10.57 -6.92 7.81
C GLY A 3 -10.55 -7.18 6.33
N GLY A 4 -10.05 -8.32 5.94
CA GLY A 4 -9.99 -8.63 4.53
C GLY A 4 -11.33 -8.66 3.85
N GLU A 5 -12.33 -9.02 4.59
CA GLU A 5 -13.64 -9.09 4.00
C GLU A 5 -14.21 -7.75 3.68
N HIS A 6 -13.89 -6.76 4.48
CA HIS A 6 -14.34 -5.43 4.18
C HIS A 6 -13.63 -4.86 2.98
N ASP A 7 -12.44 -5.34 2.74
CA ASP A 7 -11.68 -4.82 1.62
C ASP A 7 -12.36 -5.12 0.30
N GLY A 8 -13.12 -6.19 0.23
CA GLY A 8 -13.82 -6.52 -0.98
C GLY A 8 -14.75 -5.41 -1.46
N GLY A 9 -15.45 -4.81 -0.53
CA GLY A 9 -16.31 -3.70 -0.90
C GLY A 9 -15.54 -2.48 -1.33
N LYS A 10 -14.41 -2.27 -0.71
CA LYS A 10 -13.58 -1.14 -1.09
C LYS A 10 -12.92 -1.35 -2.42
N ASP A 11 -12.71 -2.58 -2.79
CA ASP A 11 -12.09 -2.90 -4.06
C ASP A 11 -12.85 -2.30 -5.24
N ALA A 12 -14.16 -2.39 -5.22
CA ALA A 12 -14.96 -1.85 -6.31
C ALA A 12 -14.77 -0.35 -6.46
N VAL A 13 -14.75 0.35 -5.34
CA VAL A 13 -14.57 1.79 -5.36
C VAL A 13 -13.18 2.13 -5.85
N PHE A 14 -12.21 1.40 -5.34
CA PHE A 14 -10.83 1.64 -5.69
C PHE A 14 -10.59 1.40 -7.18
N GLY A 15 -11.20 0.37 -7.74
CA GLY A 15 -11.04 0.07 -9.14
C GLY A 15 -11.45 1.23 -10.03
N ARG A 16 -12.54 1.89 -9.72
CA ARG A 16 -12.97 3.02 -10.50
C ARG A 16 -11.99 4.18 -10.42
N ARG A 17 -11.47 4.42 -9.23
CA ARG A 17 -10.51 5.51 -9.05
C ARG A 17 -9.23 5.24 -9.77
N SER A 18 -8.79 3.99 -9.76
CA SER A 18 -7.56 3.65 -10.44
C SER A 18 -7.64 3.91 -11.92
N ARG A 19 -8.81 3.66 -12.50
CA ARG A 19 -8.95 3.90 -13.92
C ARG A 19 -8.75 5.38 -14.24
N ALA A 20 -9.31 6.25 -13.42
CA ALA A 20 -9.11 7.67 -13.61
C ALA A 20 -7.65 8.05 -13.41
N GLY A 21 -7.01 7.41 -12.46
CA GLY A 21 -5.62 7.71 -12.16
C GLY A 21 -4.67 7.28 -13.24
N GLN A 22 -5.02 6.27 -14.02
CA GLN A 22 -4.12 5.78 -15.04
C GLN A 22 -3.73 6.84 -16.05
N GLY A 23 -4.69 7.66 -16.45
CA GLY A 23 -4.37 8.71 -17.38
C GLY A 23 -3.36 9.70 -16.82
N ALA A 24 -3.55 10.06 -15.58
CA ALA A 24 -2.63 11.00 -14.93
C ALA A 24 -1.25 10.40 -14.78
N ARG A 25 -1.19 9.11 -14.50
CA ARG A 25 0.09 8.45 -14.27
C ARG A 25 1.03 8.59 -15.45
N LEU A 26 0.50 8.58 -16.65
CA LEU A 26 1.33 8.65 -17.84
C LEU A 26 2.01 10.00 -17.99
N ARG A 27 1.62 10.98 -17.19
CA ARG A 27 2.16 12.32 -17.30
C ARG A 27 3.21 12.67 -16.27
N VAL A 28 3.66 11.70 -15.47
CA VAL A 28 4.57 12.00 -14.37
C VAL A 28 5.93 11.37 -14.62
N PRO A 29 6.81 12.08 -15.33
CA PRO A 29 8.16 11.56 -15.58
C PRO A 29 9.04 11.72 -14.33
N GLY A 30 10.05 10.92 -14.21
CA GLY A 30 11.00 11.05 -13.13
C GLY A 30 10.49 10.52 -11.79
N ALA A 31 9.64 11.30 -11.15
CA ALA A 31 9.10 10.90 -9.85
C ALA A 31 8.37 9.56 -9.95
N GLY A 32 7.59 9.40 -11.01
CA GLY A 32 6.88 8.15 -11.20
C GLY A 32 7.81 6.97 -11.38
N ARG A 33 8.92 7.19 -12.07
CA ARG A 33 9.89 6.12 -12.30
C ARG A 33 10.50 5.63 -10.98
N ARG A 34 10.83 6.55 -10.09
CA ARG A 34 11.39 6.17 -8.80
C ARG A 34 10.39 5.37 -7.97
N ALA A 35 9.14 5.79 -7.98
CA ALA A 35 8.11 5.07 -7.24
C ALA A 35 7.93 3.65 -7.76
N VAL A 36 7.92 3.49 -9.08
CA VAL A 36 7.79 2.17 -9.69
C VAL A 36 8.96 1.27 -9.28
N LEU A 37 10.18 1.82 -9.30
CA LEU A 37 11.35 1.03 -8.94
C LEU A 37 11.30 0.60 -7.48
N ARG A 38 10.84 1.47 -6.59
CA ARG A 38 10.73 1.12 -5.18
C ARG A 38 9.67 0.07 -4.94
N ALA A 39 8.51 0.25 -5.55
CA ALA A 39 7.45 -0.73 -5.43
C ALA A 39 7.90 -2.09 -5.96
N ALA A 40 8.57 -2.09 -7.10
CA ALA A 40 9.08 -3.33 -7.68
C ALA A 40 10.08 -4.01 -6.76
N ALA A 41 10.96 -3.22 -6.13
CA ALA A 41 11.96 -3.77 -5.21
C ALA A 41 11.28 -4.42 -4.01
N LEU A 42 10.28 -3.76 -3.44
CA LEU A 42 9.55 -4.32 -2.32
C LEU A 42 8.83 -5.59 -2.71
N ARG A 43 8.15 -5.56 -3.85
CA ARG A 43 7.39 -6.72 -4.29
C ARG A 43 8.28 -7.92 -4.56
N ARG A 44 9.50 -7.69 -5.05
CA ARG A 44 10.44 -8.77 -5.28
C ARG A 44 11.03 -9.31 -3.99
N ALA A 45 11.24 -8.44 -3.03
CA ALA A 45 11.85 -8.84 -1.76
C ALA A 45 10.93 -9.73 -0.92
N VAL A 46 9.65 -9.40 -0.92
CA VAL A 46 8.70 -10.10 -0.06
C VAL A 46 8.56 -11.59 -0.37
N PRO A 47 8.41 -12.01 -1.62
CA PRO A 47 8.29 -13.44 -1.90
C PRO A 47 9.49 -14.23 -1.42
N VAL A 48 10.68 -13.63 -1.51
CA VAL A 48 11.89 -14.32 -1.06
C VAL A 48 11.89 -14.48 0.45
N ARG A 49 11.50 -13.42 1.18
CA ARG A 49 11.58 -13.44 2.64
C ARG A 49 10.48 -14.28 3.28
N ASN A 50 9.27 -14.17 2.78
CA ASN A 50 8.12 -14.81 3.40
C ASN A 50 7.53 -15.93 2.58
N GLY A 51 7.99 -16.10 1.35
CA GLY A 51 7.43 -17.12 0.46
C GLY A 51 6.09 -16.77 -0.12
N ASP A 52 5.64 -15.53 0.05
CA ASP A 52 4.35 -15.10 -0.46
C ASP A 52 4.51 -14.43 -1.79
N ARG A 53 3.45 -14.44 -2.59
CA ARG A 53 3.46 -13.79 -3.89
C ARG A 53 2.36 -12.77 -3.98
N PRO A 54 2.60 -11.66 -4.67
CA PRO A 54 1.55 -10.64 -4.85
C PRO A 54 0.37 -11.23 -5.63
N GLU A 55 -0.83 -10.87 -5.21
CA GLU A 55 -2.05 -11.26 -5.88
C GLU A 55 -2.66 -10.02 -6.51
N TYR A 56 -2.93 -10.09 -7.80
CA TYR A 56 -3.45 -8.96 -8.56
C TYR A 56 -4.95 -9.16 -8.71
N LEU A 57 -5.71 -8.57 -7.82
CA LEU A 57 -7.14 -8.84 -7.67
C LEU A 57 -8.03 -7.93 -8.51
N TRP A 58 -7.47 -6.87 -9.07
CA TRP A 58 -8.30 -5.86 -9.73
C TRP A 58 -7.97 -5.73 -11.20
N GLU A 59 -8.90 -6.13 -12.06
CA GLU A 59 -8.70 -6.04 -13.49
C GLU A 59 -8.45 -4.61 -13.96
N ARG A 60 -9.19 -3.67 -13.37
CA ARG A 60 -9.09 -2.28 -13.78
C ARG A 60 -7.91 -1.56 -13.16
N SER A 61 -7.20 -2.22 -12.29
CA SER A 61 -6.03 -1.66 -11.65
C SER A 61 -4.93 -2.71 -11.63
N PRO A 62 -4.40 -3.04 -12.81
CA PRO A 62 -3.54 -4.22 -12.93
C PRO A 62 -2.21 -4.11 -12.19
N SER A 63 -1.81 -2.89 -11.80
CA SER A 63 -0.57 -2.75 -11.02
C SER A 63 -0.80 -2.84 -9.52
N ASN A 64 -2.06 -2.88 -9.09
CA ASN A 64 -2.38 -2.99 -7.67
C ASN A 64 -2.35 -4.44 -7.24
N ALA A 65 -1.81 -4.69 -6.06
CA ALA A 65 -1.63 -6.06 -5.60
C ALA A 65 -1.68 -6.13 -4.09
N VAL A 66 -2.06 -7.28 -3.57
CA VAL A 66 -2.05 -7.51 -2.13
C VAL A 66 -1.14 -8.67 -1.81
N LEU A 67 -0.67 -8.71 -0.56
CA LEU A 67 0.07 -9.84 -0.02
C LEU A 67 -0.74 -10.41 1.15
N ARG A 68 -0.93 -11.72 1.12
CA ARG A 68 -1.64 -12.43 2.19
C ARG A 68 -0.72 -13.41 2.86
N ARG A 69 -0.95 -13.63 4.15
CA ARG A 69 -0.31 -14.75 4.82
C ARG A 69 -0.95 -16.04 4.30
N ARG A 70 -0.13 -17.04 4.11
CA ARG A 70 -0.64 -18.33 3.63
C ARG A 70 -1.40 -19.10 4.69
N ASP A 71 -1.06 -18.89 5.96
CA ASP A 71 -1.67 -19.65 7.04
C ASP A 71 -3.08 -19.17 7.38
N ASN A 72 -3.35 -17.88 7.36
CA ASN A 72 -4.66 -17.37 7.76
C ASN A 72 -5.33 -16.51 6.70
N ARG A 73 -4.68 -16.30 5.56
CA ARG A 73 -5.20 -15.56 4.42
C ARG A 73 -5.42 -14.07 4.69
N LYS A 74 -4.94 -13.55 5.79
CA LYS A 74 -5.09 -12.12 6.08
C LYS A 74 -4.11 -11.30 5.26
N TRP A 75 -4.58 -10.16 4.80
CA TRP A 75 -3.72 -9.22 4.07
C TRP A 75 -2.73 -8.59 5.04
N TYR A 76 -1.51 -8.41 4.61
CA TYR A 76 -0.54 -7.64 5.38
C TYR A 76 0.12 -6.55 4.54
N ALA A 77 -0.18 -6.46 3.26
CA ALA A 77 0.30 -5.37 2.43
C ALA A 77 -0.64 -5.20 1.24
N ALA A 78 -0.81 -3.95 0.82
CA ALA A 78 -1.53 -3.66 -0.41
C ALA A 78 -0.74 -2.58 -1.15
N PHE A 79 -0.33 -2.89 -2.37
CA PHE A 79 0.38 -1.95 -3.24
C PHE A 79 -0.64 -1.30 -4.15
N LEU A 80 -0.81 0.00 -4.00
CA LEU A 80 -1.90 0.71 -4.66
C LEU A 80 -1.38 1.97 -5.33
N THR A 81 -2.16 2.50 -6.26
CA THR A 81 -1.91 3.82 -6.84
C THR A 81 -3.07 4.73 -6.46
N VAL A 82 -2.76 5.99 -6.22
CA VAL A 82 -3.77 6.96 -5.79
C VAL A 82 -3.32 8.35 -6.22
N ALA A 83 -4.27 9.23 -6.51
CA ALA A 83 -3.94 10.62 -6.76
C ALA A 83 -3.49 11.24 -5.44
N ALA A 84 -2.41 12.00 -5.49
CA ALA A 84 -1.78 12.53 -4.29
C ALA A 84 -2.71 13.41 -3.45
N ASP A 85 -3.61 14.15 -4.10
CA ASP A 85 -4.55 15.00 -3.39
C ASP A 85 -5.53 14.20 -2.55
N LYS A 86 -5.76 12.93 -2.87
CA LYS A 86 -6.62 12.08 -2.06
C LYS A 86 -5.98 11.74 -0.72
N LEU A 87 -4.67 11.90 -0.63
CA LEU A 87 -3.95 11.74 0.63
C LEU A 87 -3.80 13.05 1.38
N GLY A 88 -4.31 14.14 0.82
CA GLY A 88 -4.16 15.45 1.44
C GLY A 88 -2.90 16.18 1.01
N LEU A 89 -2.19 15.67 0.02
CA LEU A 89 -0.98 16.34 -0.47
C LEU A 89 -1.34 17.46 -1.43
N PRO A 90 -0.53 18.52 -1.50
CA PRO A 90 -0.83 19.68 -2.35
C PRO A 90 -0.40 19.46 -3.79
N ARG A 91 -0.81 18.36 -4.39
CA ARG A 91 -0.54 18.06 -5.79
C ARG A 91 -1.52 16.98 -6.22
N THR A 92 -1.63 16.77 -7.53
CA THR A 92 -2.65 15.89 -8.08
C THR A 92 -2.10 14.71 -8.86
N ASP A 93 -0.77 14.58 -8.96
CA ASP A 93 -0.19 13.46 -9.69
C ASP A 93 -0.51 12.13 -9.00
N VAL A 94 -0.47 11.06 -9.78
CA VAL A 94 -0.71 9.72 -9.23
C VAL A 94 0.58 9.22 -8.59
N VAL A 95 0.45 8.73 -7.38
CA VAL A 95 1.59 8.20 -6.63
C VAL A 95 1.33 6.74 -6.28
N GLU A 96 2.40 6.01 -6.00
CA GLU A 96 2.29 4.66 -5.51
C GLU A 96 2.42 4.64 -4.00
N ILE A 97 1.63 3.79 -3.37
CA ILE A 97 1.62 3.65 -1.93
C ILE A 97 1.61 2.18 -1.56
N VAL A 98 1.98 1.90 -0.32
CA VAL A 98 1.78 0.58 0.26
C VAL A 98 1.04 0.76 1.58
N ASP A 99 -0.02 0.00 1.75
CA ASP A 99 -0.75 -0.05 3.02
C ASP A 99 -0.23 -1.24 3.82
N LEU A 100 0.09 -1.00 5.08
CA LEU A 100 0.65 -2.00 5.99
C LEU A 100 -0.06 -1.93 7.33
N ARG A 101 -0.19 -3.07 8.00
CA ARG A 101 -0.76 -3.08 9.35
C ARG A 101 0.22 -2.44 10.33
N MET A 102 -0.32 -1.76 11.31
CA MET A 102 0.49 -1.08 12.30
C MET A 102 -0.31 -0.95 13.60
N ARG A 103 0.36 -1.03 14.73
CA ARG A 103 -0.30 -0.86 16.01
C ARG A 103 -0.76 0.59 16.16
N PRO A 104 -1.93 0.82 16.79
CA PRO A 104 -2.48 2.18 16.87
C PRO A 104 -1.54 3.20 17.48
N GLN A 105 -0.81 2.86 18.54
CA GLN A 105 0.09 3.82 19.17
C GLN A 105 1.23 4.21 18.24
N GLU A 106 1.74 3.23 17.50
CA GLU A 106 2.82 3.51 16.57
C GLU A 106 2.31 4.33 15.39
N LEU A 107 1.10 4.03 14.94
CA LEU A 107 0.50 4.77 13.84
C LEU A 107 0.29 6.24 14.22
N ASP A 108 -0.18 6.50 15.44
CA ASP A 108 -0.38 7.87 15.90
C ASP A 108 0.93 8.65 15.88
N ALA A 109 2.02 7.99 16.23
CA ALA A 109 3.32 8.65 16.25
C ALA A 109 3.91 8.83 14.85
N ARG A 110 3.55 7.95 13.92
CA ARG A 110 4.21 7.93 12.63
C ARG A 110 3.48 8.71 11.53
N ALA A 111 2.15 8.78 11.59
CA ALA A 111 1.38 9.42 10.53
C ALA A 111 1.63 10.92 10.51
N ASP A 112 2.45 11.37 9.57
CA ASP A 112 2.88 12.76 9.52
C ASP A 112 2.20 13.57 8.40
N GLY A 113 1.40 12.91 7.57
CA GLY A 113 0.73 13.61 6.48
C GLY A 113 1.64 13.99 5.34
N VAL A 114 2.89 13.56 5.36
CA VAL A 114 3.87 13.88 4.33
C VAL A 114 4.33 12.61 3.61
N LYS A 115 4.75 11.61 4.34
CA LYS A 115 5.16 10.33 3.76
C LYS A 115 4.46 9.15 4.40
N TYR A 116 3.80 9.36 5.55
CA TYR A 116 3.00 8.35 6.21
C TYR A 116 1.62 8.92 6.49
N PHE A 117 0.60 8.11 6.21
CA PHE A 117 -0.79 8.53 6.35
C PHE A 117 -1.58 7.40 7.00
N ARG A 118 -2.74 7.70 7.54
CA ARG A 118 -3.63 6.66 8.04
C ARG A 118 -4.20 5.90 6.85
N GLY A 119 -4.43 4.60 7.04
CA GLY A 119 -4.71 3.68 5.95
C GLY A 119 -5.68 4.17 4.90
N TRP A 120 -5.22 4.26 3.67
CA TRP A 120 -6.04 4.61 2.52
C TRP A 120 -6.88 3.38 2.16
N HIS A 121 -8.20 3.54 2.21
CA HIS A 121 -9.14 2.45 1.98
C HIS A 121 -9.01 1.29 2.97
N MET A 122 -8.34 1.51 4.08
CA MET A 122 -8.19 0.50 5.12
C MET A 122 -8.65 1.08 6.45
N ASN A 123 -8.70 0.24 7.47
CA ASN A 123 -9.04 0.68 8.81
C ASN A 123 -8.00 1.69 9.28
N LYS A 124 -8.43 2.90 9.58
CA LYS A 124 -7.52 4.00 9.87
C LYS A 124 -6.89 3.93 11.25
N LYS A 125 -7.27 2.96 12.06
CA LYS A 125 -6.69 2.79 13.38
C LYS A 125 -5.59 1.73 13.41
N SER A 126 -5.55 0.88 12.40
CA SER A 126 -4.62 -0.25 12.40
C SER A 126 -3.86 -0.44 11.10
N TRP A 127 -3.95 0.50 10.19
CA TRP A 127 -3.22 0.45 8.92
C TRP A 127 -2.55 1.79 8.67
N VAL A 128 -1.32 1.74 8.17
CA VAL A 128 -0.57 2.92 7.75
C VAL A 128 -0.40 2.86 6.24
N THR A 129 -0.42 4.02 5.61
CA THR A 129 -0.11 4.17 4.20
C THR A 129 1.26 4.81 4.09
N ALA A 130 2.18 4.18 3.41
CA ALA A 130 3.51 4.71 3.18
C ALA A 130 3.66 5.10 1.71
N LEU A 131 4.19 6.29 1.49
CA LEU A 131 4.39 6.81 0.15
C LEU A 131 5.64 6.18 -0.47
N LEU A 132 5.51 5.71 -1.71
CA LEU A 132 6.60 5.02 -2.40
C LEU A 132 7.29 5.92 -3.42
N ASP A 133 7.48 7.19 -3.08
CA ASP A 133 8.12 8.16 -3.99
C ASP A 133 9.59 8.40 -3.68
N GLY A 134 10.13 7.64 -2.75
CA GLY A 134 11.53 7.80 -2.37
C GLY A 134 11.71 8.45 -1.01
N ALA A 135 10.65 8.98 -0.42
CA ALA A 135 10.74 9.65 0.87
C ALA A 135 11.04 8.67 2.01
N VAL A 136 10.56 7.42 1.89
CA VAL A 136 10.80 6.40 2.89
C VAL A 136 11.88 5.45 2.38
N PRO A 137 12.96 5.24 3.13
CA PRO A 137 14.02 4.32 2.69
C PRO A 137 13.50 2.89 2.54
N VAL A 138 14.05 2.16 1.58
CA VAL A 138 13.60 0.78 1.31
C VAL A 138 13.80 -0.11 2.53
N GLY A 139 14.90 0.08 3.26
CA GLY A 139 15.13 -0.72 4.47
C GLY A 139 14.07 -0.50 5.52
N GLU A 140 13.62 0.73 5.67
CA GLU A 140 12.54 1.02 6.62
C GLU A 140 11.24 0.39 6.17
N LEU A 141 10.96 0.45 4.86
CA LEU A 141 9.75 -0.17 4.33
C LEU A 141 9.75 -1.68 4.54
N ARG A 142 10.91 -2.32 4.39
CA ARG A 142 11.01 -3.75 4.63
C ARG A 142 10.75 -4.10 6.09
N ASN A 143 11.27 -3.29 7.01
CA ASN A 143 11.03 -3.51 8.43
C ASN A 143 9.55 -3.36 8.75
N LEU A 144 8.90 -2.36 8.19
CA LEU A 144 7.47 -2.16 8.39
C LEU A 144 6.66 -3.31 7.77
N LEU A 145 7.11 -3.82 6.66
CA LEU A 145 6.45 -4.94 6.01
C LEU A 145 6.56 -6.20 6.87
N ASP A 146 7.74 -6.45 7.45
CA ASP A 146 7.94 -7.59 8.33
C ASP A 146 7.07 -7.48 9.57
N GLU A 147 6.97 -6.29 10.13
CA GLU A 147 6.11 -6.08 11.28
C GLU A 147 4.64 -6.30 10.93
N SER A 148 4.24 -5.82 9.76
CA SER A 148 2.87 -6.01 9.30
C SER A 148 2.55 -7.50 9.15
N TYR A 149 3.50 -8.27 8.64
CA TYR A 149 3.33 -9.71 8.52
C TYR A 149 3.08 -10.35 9.89
N ARG A 150 3.87 -9.94 10.89
CA ARG A 150 3.68 -10.46 12.24
C ARG A 150 2.33 -10.08 12.80
N LEU A 151 1.92 -8.81 12.61
CA LEU A 151 0.64 -8.35 13.13
C LEU A 151 -0.51 -9.10 12.49
N ALA A 152 -0.42 -9.41 11.21
CA ALA A 152 -1.47 -10.17 10.53
C ALA A 152 -1.58 -11.59 11.08
N GLY A 153 -0.53 -12.08 11.74
CA GLY A 153 -0.57 -13.39 12.35
C GLY A 153 -1.09 -13.41 13.77
N GLU A 154 -1.29 -12.25 14.38
CA GLU A 154 -1.81 -12.18 15.75
C GLU A 154 -3.31 -12.41 15.77
N LYS A 155 -3.80 -12.93 16.88
CA LYS A 155 -5.23 -13.18 17.04
C LYS A 155 -5.99 -12.02 17.59
#